data_072e0a1d3833277fb3206f6f4c6d28f2
#
_entry.id   072e0a1d3833277fb3206f6f4c6d28f2
#
_cell.length_a   1.000
_cell.length_b   1.000
_cell.length_c   1.000
_cell.angle_alpha   90.00
_cell.angle_beta   90.00
_cell.angle_gamma   90.00
#
_symmetry.space_group_name_H-M   'P 1'
#
loop_
_entity.id
_entity.type
_entity.pdbx_description
1 polymer ?
#
loop_
_entity_poly.entity_id
_entity_poly.type
_entity_poly.pdbx_seq_one_letter_code
_entity_poly.pdbx_strand_id
1 'polypeptide(L)'
;MKNLTLENIARVCGGTYYGPADKLQEEVMSVITDSRKAEEGCLFVPIVGERVDAHKFIPQVMEAGALATLSERVLDNADFPYIAVESSLQAVKDIAEFYLKQLQIPVVGITGSVGKTSTKEVIASVLNQKYHTLKTQGNFNNELGLPLTVFRLRDGDEIAVLEMGISDFGEMTRLAQIARPDTCVITNIGTCHLENLGDRNGVLKAKTEIFKFLRPEGHIVLNGDDDKLITVKEYEKIKPVFFGMSNECQVYGDKVVSRGLKGMTCTIHLGDTAFTVDIPMPGRHMVYNVLAAAAVGNIYGLTTEQIKAGIESLEPISGRFRMIETDKFLIVDDCYNANPMSMKASLDVLQDGAGRRIAVLGDMGELGENEVQLHEEVGEHAGKCDIDVLICTGKLCRNMAERAQRTNPNLKVIYEPDRESLLEHLEGYVQDGDTILVKASHFMKFEEVVTKLENM
;
A
#
# COMPACT_ATOMS: atom_id res chain seq x y z
N MET A 1 -13.81 -15.84 -16.69
CA MET A 1 -12.39 -15.82 -16.23
C MET A 1 -11.72 -17.07 -16.79
N LYS A 2 -10.66 -16.93 -17.57
CA LYS A 2 -10.02 -18.00 -18.33
C LYS A 2 -9.72 -19.23 -17.48
N ASN A 3 -10.24 -20.38 -17.92
CA ASN A 3 -10.03 -21.70 -17.32
C ASN A 3 -10.47 -21.82 -15.83
N LEU A 4 -11.25 -20.84 -15.32
CA LEU A 4 -11.78 -20.86 -13.95
C LEU A 4 -13.19 -21.49 -13.95
N THR A 5 -13.22 -22.79 -14.34
CA THR A 5 -14.44 -23.62 -14.34
C THR A 5 -14.79 -24.08 -12.92
N LEU A 6 -16.04 -24.45 -12.67
CA LEU A 6 -16.46 -24.99 -11.35
C LEU A 6 -15.69 -26.27 -11.01
N GLU A 7 -15.35 -27.11 -12.00
CA GLU A 7 -14.51 -28.29 -11.79
C GLU A 7 -13.08 -27.91 -11.31
N ASN A 8 -12.45 -26.95 -11.99
CA ASN A 8 -11.12 -26.50 -11.61
C ASN A 8 -11.11 -25.83 -10.22
N ILE A 9 -12.15 -25.03 -9.93
CA ILE A 9 -12.32 -24.41 -8.62
C ILE A 9 -12.43 -25.49 -7.53
N ALA A 10 -13.33 -26.46 -7.69
CA ALA A 10 -13.47 -27.56 -6.73
C ALA A 10 -12.15 -28.31 -6.51
N ARG A 11 -11.45 -28.63 -7.62
CA ARG A 11 -10.16 -29.34 -7.56
C ARG A 11 -9.08 -28.57 -6.81
N VAL A 12 -8.94 -27.27 -7.07
CA VAL A 12 -7.82 -26.47 -6.49
C VAL A 12 -8.06 -26.12 -5.03
N CYS A 13 -9.32 -25.95 -4.60
CA CYS A 13 -9.68 -25.75 -3.19
C CYS A 13 -9.76 -27.07 -2.40
N GLY A 14 -9.61 -28.23 -3.03
CA GLY A 14 -9.89 -29.53 -2.38
C GLY A 14 -11.35 -29.69 -1.97
N GLY A 15 -12.28 -28.96 -2.63
CA GLY A 15 -13.70 -28.94 -2.30
C GLY A 15 -14.50 -30.01 -3.02
N THR A 16 -15.73 -30.22 -2.54
CA THR A 16 -16.70 -31.13 -3.15
C THR A 16 -17.79 -30.33 -3.85
N TYR A 17 -17.93 -30.56 -5.15
CA TYR A 17 -19.00 -29.93 -5.96
C TYR A 17 -20.34 -30.59 -5.73
N TYR A 18 -21.37 -29.78 -5.57
CA TYR A 18 -22.77 -30.16 -5.51
C TYR A 18 -23.56 -29.34 -6.56
N GLY A 19 -24.22 -30.02 -7.48
CA GLY A 19 -24.99 -29.35 -8.53
C GLY A 19 -25.09 -30.19 -9.80
N PRO A 20 -25.72 -29.65 -10.86
CA PRO A 20 -25.84 -30.33 -12.16
C PRO A 20 -24.49 -30.56 -12.81
N ALA A 21 -24.26 -31.73 -13.39
CA ALA A 21 -22.98 -32.12 -14.00
C ALA A 21 -22.61 -31.27 -15.22
N ASP A 22 -23.59 -30.74 -15.95
CA ASP A 22 -23.40 -29.86 -17.11
C ASP A 22 -22.82 -28.49 -16.73
N LYS A 23 -22.99 -28.05 -15.47
CA LYS A 23 -22.44 -26.81 -14.96
C LYS A 23 -20.94 -26.88 -14.61
N LEU A 24 -20.39 -28.06 -14.45
CA LEU A 24 -18.98 -28.25 -14.03
C LEU A 24 -17.96 -27.54 -14.94
N GLN A 25 -18.26 -27.48 -16.25
CA GLN A 25 -17.36 -26.86 -17.24
C GLN A 25 -17.65 -25.37 -17.47
N GLU A 26 -18.65 -24.79 -16.80
CA GLU A 26 -18.91 -23.37 -16.91
C GLU A 26 -17.86 -22.55 -16.18
N GLU A 27 -17.34 -21.53 -16.88
CA GLU A 27 -16.39 -20.59 -16.32
C GLU A 27 -17.10 -19.47 -15.57
N VAL A 28 -16.59 -19.11 -14.38
CA VAL A 28 -17.11 -17.96 -13.65
C VAL A 28 -16.67 -16.65 -14.32
N MET A 29 -17.54 -15.64 -14.27
CA MET A 29 -17.28 -14.32 -14.85
C MET A 29 -16.44 -13.45 -13.88
N SER A 30 -16.67 -13.60 -12.58
CA SER A 30 -15.96 -12.90 -11.52
C SER A 30 -15.98 -13.72 -10.22
N VAL A 31 -15.13 -13.35 -9.27
CA VAL A 31 -15.11 -13.92 -7.91
C VAL A 31 -15.33 -12.77 -6.93
N ILE A 32 -16.36 -12.89 -6.08
CA ILE A 32 -16.75 -11.86 -5.13
C ILE A 32 -16.85 -12.40 -3.71
N THR A 33 -16.55 -11.55 -2.73
CA THR A 33 -16.73 -11.83 -1.29
C THR A 33 -17.76 -10.91 -0.64
N ASP A 34 -18.19 -9.87 -1.34
CA ASP A 34 -19.21 -8.91 -0.91
C ASP A 34 -20.52 -9.16 -1.65
N SER A 35 -21.55 -9.59 -0.93
CA SER A 35 -22.88 -9.92 -1.50
C SER A 35 -23.54 -8.74 -2.24
N ARG A 36 -23.17 -7.49 -1.93
CA ARG A 36 -23.68 -6.29 -2.60
C ARG A 36 -23.14 -6.12 -4.02
N LYS A 37 -22.08 -6.86 -4.37
CA LYS A 37 -21.47 -6.90 -5.70
C LYS A 37 -21.91 -8.11 -6.52
N ALA A 38 -22.99 -8.79 -6.10
CA ALA A 38 -23.52 -9.93 -6.83
C ALA A 38 -23.90 -9.53 -8.26
N GLU A 39 -23.48 -10.33 -9.22
CA GLU A 39 -23.72 -10.15 -10.64
C GLU A 39 -23.88 -11.52 -11.33
N GLU A 40 -24.44 -11.52 -12.54
CA GLU A 40 -24.65 -12.74 -13.31
C GLU A 40 -23.33 -13.47 -13.57
N GLY A 41 -23.31 -14.78 -13.34
CA GLY A 41 -22.15 -15.64 -13.60
C GLY A 41 -21.01 -15.52 -12.58
N CYS A 42 -21.15 -14.77 -11.47
CA CYS A 42 -20.12 -14.68 -10.45
C CYS A 42 -20.02 -15.97 -9.60
N LEU A 43 -18.84 -16.19 -9.01
CA LEU A 43 -18.63 -17.09 -7.89
C LEU A 43 -18.68 -16.28 -6.60
N PHE A 44 -19.59 -16.62 -5.69
CA PHE A 44 -19.62 -16.02 -4.36
C PHE A 44 -18.76 -16.82 -3.38
N VAL A 45 -17.87 -16.13 -2.67
CA VAL A 45 -17.04 -16.72 -1.61
C VAL A 45 -17.44 -16.09 -0.27
N PRO A 46 -18.33 -16.73 0.50
CA PRO A 46 -18.75 -16.23 1.80
C PRO A 46 -17.62 -16.38 2.82
N ILE A 47 -17.18 -15.26 3.39
CA ILE A 47 -16.16 -15.24 4.45
C ILE A 47 -16.85 -15.13 5.80
N VAL A 48 -16.42 -15.94 6.76
CA VAL A 48 -16.81 -15.82 8.17
C VAL A 48 -15.95 -14.74 8.82
N GLY A 49 -16.53 -13.58 9.07
CA GLY A 49 -15.86 -12.47 9.75
C GLY A 49 -16.22 -12.42 11.23
N GLU A 50 -15.53 -11.59 11.99
CA GLU A 50 -15.74 -11.43 13.45
C GLU A 50 -17.18 -11.02 13.81
N ARG A 51 -17.85 -10.24 12.97
CA ARG A 51 -19.20 -9.69 13.23
C ARG A 51 -20.29 -10.33 12.40
N VAL A 52 -19.94 -10.89 11.26
CA VAL A 52 -20.92 -11.36 10.27
C VAL A 52 -20.41 -12.63 9.60
N ASP A 53 -21.24 -13.67 9.60
CA ASP A 53 -21.08 -14.84 8.74
C ASP A 53 -21.77 -14.56 7.39
N ALA A 54 -20.96 -14.44 6.32
CA ALA A 54 -21.44 -14.10 4.99
C ALA A 54 -22.25 -15.23 4.33
N HIS A 55 -22.24 -16.46 4.85
CA HIS A 55 -23.06 -17.57 4.34
C HIS A 55 -24.57 -17.25 4.34
N LYS A 56 -25.04 -16.40 5.25
CA LYS A 56 -26.44 -15.96 5.29
C LYS A 56 -26.89 -15.22 4.03
N PHE A 57 -25.97 -14.70 3.24
CA PHE A 57 -26.27 -13.97 2.00
C PHE A 57 -26.29 -14.86 0.76
N ILE A 58 -25.98 -16.17 0.88
CA ILE A 58 -25.97 -17.10 -0.26
C ILE A 58 -27.29 -17.05 -1.04
N PRO A 59 -28.49 -17.16 -0.41
CA PRO A 59 -29.74 -17.13 -1.16
C PRO A 59 -29.89 -15.85 -2.01
N GLN A 60 -29.63 -14.70 -1.41
CA GLN A 60 -29.74 -13.40 -2.09
C GLN A 60 -28.77 -13.31 -3.29
N VAL A 61 -27.56 -13.81 -3.15
CA VAL A 61 -26.53 -13.76 -4.22
C VAL A 61 -26.91 -14.72 -5.36
N MET A 62 -27.43 -15.89 -5.03
CA MET A 62 -27.91 -16.84 -6.05
C MET A 62 -29.13 -16.30 -6.81
N GLU A 63 -30.06 -15.63 -6.13
CA GLU A 63 -31.21 -14.94 -6.79
C GLU A 63 -30.74 -13.80 -7.72
N ALA A 64 -29.57 -13.17 -7.42
CA ALA A 64 -28.97 -12.14 -8.27
C ALA A 64 -28.23 -12.70 -9.50
N GLY A 65 -28.24 -14.02 -9.71
CA GLY A 65 -27.69 -14.67 -10.90
C GLY A 65 -26.28 -15.21 -10.77
N ALA A 66 -25.75 -15.38 -9.55
CA ALA A 66 -24.48 -16.03 -9.36
C ALA A 66 -24.46 -17.44 -9.96
N LEU A 67 -23.35 -17.83 -10.60
CA LEU A 67 -23.20 -19.17 -11.18
C LEU A 67 -23.10 -20.23 -10.08
N ALA A 68 -22.36 -19.94 -9.01
CA ALA A 68 -22.18 -20.83 -7.88
C ALA A 68 -21.72 -20.06 -6.63
N THR A 69 -21.75 -20.74 -5.48
CA THR A 69 -21.15 -20.27 -4.24
C THR A 69 -20.19 -21.28 -3.65
N LEU A 70 -19.21 -20.83 -2.87
CA LEU A 70 -18.53 -21.70 -1.90
C LEU A 70 -19.38 -21.81 -0.63
N SER A 71 -19.12 -22.84 0.18
CA SER A 71 -19.71 -22.97 1.50
C SER A 71 -18.81 -23.82 2.41
N GLU A 72 -18.63 -23.39 3.66
CA GLU A 72 -17.90 -24.15 4.70
C GLU A 72 -18.77 -25.23 5.37
N ARG A 73 -19.98 -25.42 4.83
CA ARG A 73 -20.95 -26.45 5.29
C ARG A 73 -21.73 -27.03 4.12
N VAL A 74 -22.19 -28.25 4.27
CA VAL A 74 -23.14 -28.84 3.32
C VAL A 74 -24.46 -28.08 3.43
N LEU A 75 -25.00 -27.66 2.28
CA LEU A 75 -26.27 -26.92 2.21
C LEU A 75 -27.40 -27.93 1.95
N ASP A 76 -28.32 -28.06 2.91
CA ASP A 76 -29.46 -28.92 2.79
C ASP A 76 -30.45 -28.37 1.76
N ASN A 77 -30.87 -29.20 0.80
CA ASN A 77 -31.87 -28.87 -0.24
C ASN A 77 -31.49 -27.64 -1.11
N ALA A 78 -30.19 -27.39 -1.34
CA ALA A 78 -29.76 -26.36 -2.29
C ALA A 78 -30.21 -26.80 -3.72
N ASP A 79 -30.91 -25.91 -4.43
CA ASP A 79 -31.31 -26.05 -5.82
C ASP A 79 -30.40 -25.34 -6.80
N PHE A 80 -29.24 -24.91 -6.33
CA PHE A 80 -28.21 -24.20 -7.07
C PHE A 80 -26.83 -24.86 -6.91
N PRO A 81 -25.87 -24.63 -7.85
CA PRO A 81 -24.50 -25.15 -7.74
C PRO A 81 -23.75 -24.54 -6.56
N TYR A 82 -23.06 -25.37 -5.79
CA TYR A 82 -22.11 -24.90 -4.78
C TYR A 82 -20.92 -25.88 -4.62
N ILE A 83 -19.86 -25.38 -4.04
CA ILE A 83 -18.65 -26.16 -3.72
C ILE A 83 -18.44 -26.09 -2.20
N ALA A 84 -18.56 -27.25 -1.53
CA ALA A 84 -18.27 -27.36 -0.11
C ALA A 84 -16.75 -27.39 0.10
N VAL A 85 -16.24 -26.50 0.95
CA VAL A 85 -14.82 -26.33 1.26
C VAL A 85 -14.60 -26.33 2.76
N GLU A 86 -13.39 -26.66 3.22
CA GLU A 86 -13.02 -26.59 4.64
C GLU A 86 -12.92 -25.15 5.13
N SER A 87 -12.35 -24.25 4.30
CA SER A 87 -12.19 -22.82 4.61
C SER A 87 -12.35 -21.97 3.35
N SER A 88 -13.32 -21.07 3.37
CA SER A 88 -13.55 -20.10 2.30
C SER A 88 -12.35 -19.14 2.14
N LEU A 89 -11.71 -18.76 3.24
CA LEU A 89 -10.50 -17.92 3.21
C LEU A 89 -9.30 -18.62 2.57
N GLN A 90 -9.12 -19.92 2.82
CA GLN A 90 -8.07 -20.68 2.15
C GLN A 90 -8.42 -20.89 0.67
N ALA A 91 -9.67 -21.25 0.38
CA ALA A 91 -10.14 -21.45 -0.98
C ALA A 91 -9.94 -20.23 -1.88
N VAL A 92 -10.22 -19.02 -1.38
CA VAL A 92 -10.00 -17.79 -2.19
C VAL A 92 -8.53 -17.60 -2.55
N LYS A 93 -7.60 -17.98 -1.68
CA LYS A 93 -6.15 -17.95 -1.96
C LYS A 93 -5.74 -18.98 -3.00
N ASP A 94 -6.21 -20.20 -2.88
CA ASP A 94 -5.91 -21.30 -3.80
C ASP A 94 -6.45 -21.03 -5.21
N ILE A 95 -7.67 -20.47 -5.30
CA ILE A 95 -8.28 -20.04 -6.57
C ILE A 95 -7.46 -18.90 -7.20
N ALA A 96 -7.02 -17.93 -6.43
CA ALA A 96 -6.23 -16.81 -6.93
C ALA A 96 -4.85 -17.27 -7.43
N GLU A 97 -4.16 -18.15 -6.69
CA GLU A 97 -2.90 -18.74 -7.12
C GLU A 97 -3.07 -19.50 -8.44
N PHE A 98 -4.11 -20.33 -8.54
CA PHE A 98 -4.42 -21.07 -9.75
C PHE A 98 -4.70 -20.13 -10.92
N TYR A 99 -5.56 -19.13 -10.74
CA TYR A 99 -5.94 -18.19 -11.79
C TYR A 99 -4.75 -17.39 -12.31
N LEU A 100 -3.91 -16.84 -11.42
CA LEU A 100 -2.73 -16.09 -11.82
C LEU A 100 -1.73 -16.94 -12.61
N LYS A 101 -1.57 -18.22 -12.25
CA LYS A 101 -0.75 -19.16 -13.02
C LYS A 101 -1.25 -19.40 -14.44
N GLN A 102 -2.58 -19.31 -14.69
CA GLN A 102 -3.14 -19.50 -16.03
C GLN A 102 -2.84 -18.31 -16.94
N LEU A 103 -2.72 -17.11 -16.40
CA LEU A 103 -2.48 -15.89 -17.18
C LEU A 103 -1.04 -15.79 -17.69
N GLN A 104 -0.09 -16.40 -16.99
CA GLN A 104 1.35 -16.43 -17.36
C GLN A 104 1.98 -15.05 -17.59
N ILE A 105 1.44 -14.02 -16.95
CA ILE A 105 1.97 -12.65 -17.00
C ILE A 105 3.05 -12.44 -15.93
N PRO A 106 4.01 -11.53 -16.15
CA PRO A 106 4.96 -11.11 -15.12
C PRO A 106 4.28 -10.42 -13.94
N VAL A 107 4.85 -10.63 -12.76
CA VAL A 107 4.37 -10.03 -11.51
C VAL A 107 5.50 -9.27 -10.83
N VAL A 108 5.26 -8.01 -10.53
CA VAL A 108 6.10 -7.19 -9.65
C VAL A 108 5.48 -7.16 -8.26
N GLY A 109 6.10 -7.85 -7.30
CA GLY A 109 5.68 -7.86 -5.89
C GLY A 109 6.40 -6.76 -5.10
N ILE A 110 5.64 -5.93 -4.38
CA ILE A 110 6.20 -4.77 -3.66
C ILE A 110 5.86 -4.88 -2.18
N THR A 111 6.88 -4.76 -1.33
CA THR A 111 6.71 -4.63 0.11
C THR A 111 7.66 -3.57 0.69
N GLY A 112 7.58 -3.35 1.99
CA GLY A 112 8.41 -2.41 2.74
C GLY A 112 7.68 -1.87 3.96
N SER A 113 8.38 -1.16 4.82
CA SER A 113 7.76 -0.56 6.00
C SER A 113 6.96 0.69 5.60
N VAL A 114 7.54 1.54 4.76
CA VAL A 114 6.94 2.80 4.27
C VAL A 114 7.07 2.89 2.75
N GLY A 115 6.17 3.61 2.11
CA GLY A 115 6.27 3.94 0.69
C GLY A 115 5.78 2.85 -0.27
N LYS A 116 5.26 1.71 0.21
CA LYS A 116 4.73 0.63 -0.65
C LYS A 116 3.75 1.13 -1.71
N THR A 117 2.71 1.81 -1.28
CA THR A 117 1.65 2.31 -2.16
C THR A 117 2.19 3.33 -3.16
N SER A 118 2.97 4.31 -2.69
CA SER A 118 3.56 5.30 -3.60
C SER A 118 4.52 4.63 -4.59
N THR A 119 5.37 3.70 -4.16
CA THR A 119 6.26 2.95 -5.07
C THR A 119 5.46 2.12 -6.08
N LYS A 120 4.39 1.47 -5.66
CA LYS A 120 3.46 0.73 -6.54
C LYS A 120 2.88 1.65 -7.62
N GLU A 121 2.43 2.84 -7.24
CA GLU A 121 1.85 3.80 -8.19
C GLU A 121 2.89 4.27 -9.20
N VAL A 122 4.12 4.60 -8.75
CA VAL A 122 5.20 5.02 -9.66
C VAL A 122 5.59 3.87 -10.60
N ILE A 123 5.80 2.66 -10.08
CA ILE A 123 6.14 1.48 -10.90
C ILE A 123 5.04 1.20 -11.92
N ALA A 124 3.78 1.23 -11.51
CA ALA A 124 2.66 1.00 -12.43
C ALA A 124 2.56 2.09 -13.50
N SER A 125 2.77 3.37 -13.15
CA SER A 125 2.79 4.48 -14.11
C SER A 125 3.93 4.33 -15.13
N VAL A 126 5.11 3.93 -14.68
CA VAL A 126 6.26 3.67 -15.56
C VAL A 126 5.97 2.48 -16.48
N LEU A 127 5.55 1.34 -15.93
CA LEU A 127 5.26 0.15 -16.74
C LEU A 127 4.13 0.38 -17.74
N ASN A 128 3.15 1.21 -17.40
CA ASN A 128 2.02 1.56 -18.27
C ASN A 128 2.42 2.32 -19.53
N GLN A 129 3.66 2.81 -19.62
CA GLN A 129 4.20 3.41 -20.84
C GLN A 129 4.49 2.37 -21.93
N LYS A 130 4.49 1.10 -21.59
CA LYS A 130 4.80 0.01 -22.53
C LYS A 130 3.82 -1.17 -22.43
N TYR A 131 3.28 -1.46 -21.24
CA TYR A 131 2.46 -2.64 -20.96
C TYR A 131 1.09 -2.25 -20.46
N HIS A 132 0.08 -3.04 -20.76
CA HIS A 132 -1.20 -2.94 -20.08
C HIS A 132 -1.06 -3.48 -18.65
N THR A 133 -0.99 -2.56 -17.68
CA THR A 133 -0.57 -2.85 -16.31
C THR A 133 -1.75 -2.86 -15.35
N LEU A 134 -2.02 -3.99 -14.69
CA LEU A 134 -2.91 -4.04 -13.54
C LEU A 134 -2.13 -3.80 -12.25
N LYS A 135 -2.67 -2.99 -11.34
CA LYS A 135 -2.10 -2.73 -10.01
C LYS A 135 -3.08 -2.97 -8.88
N THR A 136 -2.55 -3.24 -7.68
CA THR A 136 -3.34 -3.26 -6.45
C THR A 136 -4.07 -1.93 -6.25
N GLN A 137 -5.38 -1.98 -6.01
CA GLN A 137 -6.19 -0.81 -5.66
C GLN A 137 -6.29 -0.65 -4.15
N GLY A 138 -6.28 0.61 -3.68
CA GLY A 138 -6.42 0.91 -2.25
C GLY A 138 -5.42 0.11 -1.41
N ASN A 139 -5.94 -0.56 -0.39
CA ASN A 139 -5.20 -1.40 0.56
C ASN A 139 -5.43 -2.91 0.39
N PHE A 140 -5.82 -3.36 -0.80
CA PHE A 140 -6.02 -4.80 -1.10
C PHE A 140 -4.69 -5.54 -1.20
N ASN A 141 -3.88 -5.47 -0.13
CA ASN A 141 -2.51 -5.93 -0.05
C ASN A 141 -2.27 -7.04 0.99
N ASN A 142 -3.33 -7.51 1.66
CA ASN A 142 -3.30 -8.59 2.65
C ASN A 142 -3.79 -9.93 2.08
N GLU A 143 -3.92 -10.95 2.91
CA GLU A 143 -4.29 -12.32 2.52
C GLU A 143 -5.69 -12.46 1.86
N LEU A 144 -6.58 -11.49 2.03
CA LEU A 144 -7.85 -11.44 1.31
C LEU A 144 -7.81 -10.45 0.14
N GLY A 145 -7.17 -9.29 0.35
CA GLY A 145 -7.09 -8.22 -0.65
C GLY A 145 -6.27 -8.59 -1.89
N LEU A 146 -5.14 -9.30 -1.70
CA LEU A 146 -4.30 -9.74 -2.82
C LEU A 146 -5.04 -10.69 -3.77
N PRO A 147 -5.73 -11.76 -3.30
CA PRO A 147 -6.62 -12.56 -4.14
C PRO A 147 -7.65 -11.75 -4.92
N LEU A 148 -8.33 -10.81 -4.25
CA LEU A 148 -9.32 -9.94 -4.90
C LEU A 148 -8.70 -9.04 -5.97
N THR A 149 -7.45 -8.62 -5.79
CA THR A 149 -6.70 -7.91 -6.83
C THR A 149 -6.40 -8.83 -8.02
N VAL A 150 -5.96 -10.05 -7.76
CA VAL A 150 -5.68 -11.06 -8.80
C VAL A 150 -6.93 -11.38 -9.63
N PHE A 151 -8.10 -11.48 -9.01
CA PHE A 151 -9.36 -11.73 -9.73
C PHE A 151 -9.80 -10.59 -10.65
N ARG A 152 -9.18 -9.44 -10.60
CA ARG A 152 -9.42 -8.33 -11.54
C ARG A 152 -8.63 -8.46 -12.84
N LEU A 153 -7.58 -9.29 -12.88
CA LEU A 153 -6.81 -9.55 -14.08
C LEU A 153 -7.68 -10.15 -15.19
N ARG A 154 -7.39 -9.74 -16.42
CA ARG A 154 -8.05 -10.22 -17.65
C ARG A 154 -7.00 -10.56 -18.71
N ASP A 155 -7.41 -11.22 -19.78
CA ASP A 155 -6.52 -11.65 -20.88
C ASP A 155 -5.76 -10.49 -21.58
N GLY A 156 -6.22 -9.25 -21.43
CA GLY A 156 -5.55 -8.07 -21.97
C GLY A 156 -4.48 -7.47 -21.07
N ASP A 157 -4.39 -7.90 -19.80
CA ASP A 157 -3.34 -7.43 -18.89
C ASP A 157 -2.02 -8.13 -19.21
N GLU A 158 -0.94 -7.34 -19.30
CA GLU A 158 0.38 -7.85 -19.71
C GLU A 158 1.36 -7.94 -18.54
N ILE A 159 1.09 -7.21 -17.43
CA ILE A 159 1.90 -7.22 -16.22
C ILE A 159 1.06 -6.84 -15.00
N ALA A 160 1.34 -7.45 -13.84
CA ALA A 160 0.70 -7.12 -12.58
C ALA A 160 1.68 -6.49 -11.59
N VAL A 161 1.26 -5.40 -10.92
CA VAL A 161 2.01 -4.75 -9.84
C VAL A 161 1.24 -4.94 -8.54
N LEU A 162 1.72 -5.86 -7.69
CA LEU A 162 1.03 -6.33 -6.51
C LEU A 162 1.70 -5.82 -5.23
N GLU A 163 0.99 -4.98 -4.49
CA GLU A 163 1.41 -4.53 -3.17
C GLU A 163 1.16 -5.64 -2.14
N MET A 164 2.14 -5.91 -1.27
CA MET A 164 2.10 -6.95 -0.23
C MET A 164 2.38 -6.33 1.14
N GLY A 165 1.33 -6.20 1.94
CA GLY A 165 1.37 -5.74 3.32
C GLY A 165 1.32 -6.89 4.30
N ILE A 166 2.14 -6.84 5.34
CA ILE A 166 2.18 -7.85 6.40
C ILE A 166 2.30 -7.19 7.76
N SER A 167 1.77 -7.87 8.76
CA SER A 167 1.86 -7.53 10.18
C SER A 167 2.56 -8.60 11.01
N ASP A 168 2.68 -9.83 10.50
CA ASP A 168 3.26 -10.96 11.22
C ASP A 168 4.13 -11.86 10.32
N PHE A 169 4.91 -12.74 10.96
CA PHE A 169 5.71 -13.76 10.26
C PHE A 169 4.83 -14.75 9.49
N GLY A 170 5.34 -15.19 8.34
CA GLY A 170 4.66 -16.17 7.48
C GLY A 170 3.55 -15.58 6.61
N GLU A 171 3.00 -14.41 6.89
CA GLU A 171 2.02 -13.74 6.01
C GLU A 171 2.63 -13.45 4.64
N MET A 172 3.86 -12.92 4.60
CA MET A 172 4.56 -12.67 3.34
C MET A 172 4.78 -13.96 2.53
N THR A 173 5.07 -15.07 3.19
CA THR A 173 5.20 -16.38 2.53
C THR A 173 3.90 -16.76 1.82
N ARG A 174 2.75 -16.59 2.49
CA ARG A 174 1.42 -16.90 1.90
C ARG A 174 1.06 -15.98 0.74
N LEU A 175 1.35 -14.68 0.87
CA LEU A 175 1.14 -13.71 -0.22
C LEU A 175 2.04 -14.00 -1.41
N ALA A 176 3.32 -14.28 -1.18
CA ALA A 176 4.29 -14.60 -2.22
C ALA A 176 3.95 -15.93 -2.94
N GLN A 177 3.37 -16.90 -2.24
CA GLN A 177 2.88 -18.14 -2.85
C GLN A 177 1.79 -17.88 -3.89
N ILE A 178 0.84 -16.98 -3.58
CA ILE A 178 -0.22 -16.58 -4.52
C ILE A 178 0.37 -15.82 -5.70
N ALA A 179 1.19 -14.81 -5.43
CA ALA A 179 1.69 -13.86 -6.42
C ALA A 179 2.80 -14.45 -7.30
N ARG A 180 3.67 -15.31 -6.76
CA ARG A 180 4.86 -15.89 -7.43
C ARG A 180 5.61 -14.85 -8.26
N PRO A 181 6.15 -13.80 -7.61
CA PRO A 181 6.67 -12.65 -8.32
C PRO A 181 7.85 -12.99 -9.23
N ASP A 182 7.95 -12.29 -10.37
CA ASP A 182 9.12 -12.24 -11.23
C ASP A 182 10.12 -11.20 -10.76
N THR A 183 9.61 -10.14 -10.11
CA THR A 183 10.43 -9.08 -9.53
C THR A 183 9.94 -8.77 -8.12
N CYS A 184 10.83 -8.82 -7.14
CA CYS A 184 10.56 -8.44 -5.75
C CYS A 184 11.17 -7.08 -5.45
N VAL A 185 10.37 -6.14 -4.98
CA VAL A 185 10.82 -4.80 -4.56
C VAL A 185 10.61 -4.62 -3.08
N ILE A 186 11.66 -4.24 -2.34
CA ILE A 186 11.54 -3.86 -0.92
C ILE A 186 12.03 -2.41 -0.76
N THR A 187 11.11 -1.53 -0.31
CA THR A 187 11.35 -0.09 -0.25
C THR A 187 12.27 0.30 0.90
N ASN A 188 12.04 -0.23 2.09
CA ASN A 188 12.83 0.03 3.30
C ASN A 188 12.45 -0.90 4.45
N ILE A 189 13.28 -0.95 5.50
CA ILE A 189 13.07 -1.68 6.76
C ILE A 189 13.03 -0.67 7.92
N GLY A 190 11.84 -0.25 8.26
CA GLY A 190 11.56 0.68 9.37
C GLY A 190 11.03 -0.03 10.62
N THR A 191 10.41 0.76 11.51
CA THR A 191 9.86 0.34 12.80
C THR A 191 8.34 0.17 12.73
N CYS A 192 7.85 -0.66 11.79
CA CYS A 192 6.43 -1.00 11.68
C CYS A 192 6.17 -2.39 12.25
N HIS A 193 4.96 -2.58 12.81
CA HIS A 193 4.49 -3.89 13.33
C HIS A 193 5.46 -4.52 14.34
N LEU A 194 6.16 -3.70 15.15
CA LEU A 194 7.15 -4.18 16.12
C LEU A 194 6.52 -5.06 17.20
N GLU A 195 5.24 -4.90 17.48
CA GLU A 195 4.50 -5.74 18.42
C GLU A 195 4.62 -7.24 18.07
N ASN A 196 4.51 -7.57 16.77
CA ASN A 196 4.56 -8.95 16.28
C ASN A 196 5.97 -9.34 15.77
N LEU A 197 6.70 -8.40 15.18
CA LEU A 197 7.99 -8.66 14.52
C LEU A 197 9.20 -8.41 15.43
N GLY A 198 9.00 -7.82 16.61
CA GLY A 198 10.02 -7.57 17.63
C GLY A 198 10.90 -6.37 17.32
N ASP A 199 11.83 -6.51 16.37
CA ASP A 199 12.77 -5.47 16.00
C ASP A 199 12.92 -5.33 14.47
N ARG A 200 13.79 -4.42 14.01
CA ARG A 200 14.07 -4.22 12.58
C ARG A 200 14.68 -5.46 11.90
N ASN A 201 15.33 -6.36 12.63
CA ASN A 201 15.82 -7.62 12.06
C ASN A 201 14.65 -8.58 11.82
N GLY A 202 13.68 -8.61 12.74
CA GLY A 202 12.42 -9.33 12.52
C GLY A 202 11.64 -8.79 11.34
N VAL A 203 11.56 -7.46 11.18
CA VAL A 203 10.94 -6.82 10.00
C VAL A 203 11.65 -7.21 8.71
N LEU A 204 13.00 -7.19 8.69
CA LEU A 204 13.79 -7.66 7.54
C LEU A 204 13.48 -9.12 7.21
N LYS A 205 13.52 -10.00 8.22
CA LYS A 205 13.24 -11.43 8.07
C LYS A 205 11.84 -11.67 7.49
N ALA A 206 10.82 -11.02 8.03
CA ALA A 206 9.45 -11.18 7.57
C ALA A 206 9.26 -10.68 6.13
N LYS A 207 9.84 -9.52 5.77
CA LYS A 207 9.67 -8.96 4.42
C LYS A 207 10.48 -9.72 3.36
N THR A 208 11.64 -10.26 3.69
CA THR A 208 12.45 -11.07 2.78
C THR A 208 11.84 -12.44 2.49
N GLU A 209 10.80 -12.86 3.22
CA GLU A 209 10.02 -14.04 2.86
C GLU A 209 9.37 -13.94 1.46
N ILE A 210 9.23 -12.73 0.90
CA ILE A 210 8.76 -12.52 -0.49
C ILE A 210 9.60 -13.27 -1.51
N PHE A 211 10.88 -13.53 -1.21
CA PHE A 211 11.79 -14.24 -2.12
C PHE A 211 11.52 -15.73 -2.21
N LYS A 212 10.83 -16.34 -1.23
CA LYS A 212 10.59 -17.79 -1.20
C LYS A 212 9.87 -18.35 -2.43
N PHE A 213 9.09 -17.50 -3.10
CA PHE A 213 8.35 -17.88 -4.31
C PHE A 213 8.75 -17.02 -5.53
N LEU A 214 9.90 -16.35 -5.45
CA LEU A 214 10.49 -15.68 -6.61
C LEU A 214 10.72 -16.69 -7.72
N ARG A 215 10.32 -16.37 -8.95
CA ARG A 215 10.52 -17.26 -10.08
C ARG A 215 12.00 -17.44 -10.37
N PRO A 216 12.42 -18.61 -10.89
CA PRO A 216 13.77 -18.78 -11.43
C PRO A 216 14.08 -17.66 -12.43
N GLU A 217 15.29 -17.10 -12.39
CA GLU A 217 15.69 -15.92 -13.20
C GLU A 217 14.94 -14.62 -12.88
N GLY A 218 14.22 -14.58 -11.75
CA GLY A 218 13.56 -13.37 -11.26
C GLY A 218 14.56 -12.31 -10.77
N HIS A 219 14.04 -11.14 -10.42
CA HIS A 219 14.83 -9.98 -10.02
C HIS A 219 14.50 -9.55 -8.60
N ILE A 220 15.51 -9.06 -7.89
CA ILE A 220 15.39 -8.47 -6.56
C ILE A 220 15.83 -7.01 -6.65
N VAL A 221 14.99 -6.07 -6.23
CA VAL A 221 15.23 -4.62 -6.27
C VAL A 221 15.15 -4.08 -4.85
N LEU A 222 16.25 -3.60 -4.30
CA LEU A 222 16.37 -3.18 -2.90
C LEU A 222 16.92 -1.76 -2.76
N ASN A 223 16.46 -1.07 -1.72
CA ASN A 223 17.02 0.23 -1.34
C ASN A 223 18.44 0.04 -0.76
N GLY A 224 19.45 0.51 -1.47
CA GLY A 224 20.86 0.41 -1.07
C GLY A 224 21.28 1.37 0.04
N ASP A 225 20.50 2.41 0.31
CA ASP A 225 20.72 3.34 1.41
C ASP A 225 20.06 2.86 2.73
N ASP A 226 19.30 1.77 2.70
CA ASP A 226 18.75 1.15 3.90
C ASP A 226 19.78 0.21 4.53
N ASP A 227 20.15 0.48 5.79
CA ASP A 227 21.18 -0.25 6.54
C ASP A 227 20.90 -1.74 6.73
N LYS A 228 19.63 -2.15 6.63
CA LYS A 228 19.22 -3.55 6.71
C LYS A 228 19.20 -4.21 5.32
N LEU A 229 18.61 -3.55 4.31
CA LEU A 229 18.51 -4.12 2.96
C LEU A 229 19.87 -4.27 2.30
N ILE A 230 20.81 -3.35 2.54
CA ILE A 230 22.17 -3.44 1.98
C ILE A 230 22.94 -4.69 2.45
N THR A 231 22.50 -5.34 3.54
CA THR A 231 23.09 -6.59 4.02
C THR A 231 22.67 -7.81 3.21
N VAL A 232 21.60 -7.72 2.43
CA VAL A 232 21.11 -8.78 1.55
C VAL A 232 21.93 -8.78 0.27
N LYS A 233 23.00 -9.56 0.22
CA LYS A 233 23.92 -9.57 -0.94
C LYS A 233 23.49 -10.50 -2.06
N GLU A 234 22.75 -11.54 -1.73
CA GLU A 234 22.34 -12.57 -2.67
C GLU A 234 21.19 -13.41 -2.08
N TYR A 235 20.29 -13.89 -2.93
CA TYR A 235 19.31 -14.92 -2.60
C TYR A 235 19.27 -15.94 -3.73
N GLU A 236 19.57 -17.22 -3.45
CA GLU A 236 19.60 -18.34 -4.44
C GLU A 236 20.37 -18.00 -5.73
N LYS A 237 21.54 -17.35 -5.61
CA LYS A 237 22.41 -16.85 -6.69
C LYS A 237 21.87 -15.61 -7.43
N ILE A 238 20.73 -15.08 -7.06
CA ILE A 238 20.19 -13.82 -7.59
C ILE A 238 20.78 -12.67 -6.76
N LYS A 239 21.55 -11.80 -7.42
CA LYS A 239 22.08 -10.59 -6.80
C LYS A 239 21.07 -9.46 -6.93
N PRO A 240 20.80 -8.72 -5.83
CA PRO A 240 19.93 -7.58 -5.90
C PRO A 240 20.43 -6.45 -6.81
N VAL A 241 19.54 -5.79 -7.50
CA VAL A 241 19.73 -4.46 -8.07
C VAL A 241 19.45 -3.45 -6.97
N PHE A 242 20.46 -2.71 -6.54
CA PHE A 242 20.31 -1.67 -5.53
C PHE A 242 19.96 -0.33 -6.17
N PHE A 243 18.99 0.35 -5.59
CA PHE A 243 18.66 1.74 -5.90
C PHE A 243 18.89 2.63 -4.66
N GLY A 244 19.24 3.88 -4.86
CA GLY A 244 19.49 4.80 -3.75
C GLY A 244 20.07 6.14 -4.19
N MET A 245 20.52 6.92 -3.22
CA MET A 245 21.21 8.20 -3.47
C MET A 245 22.73 8.04 -3.58
N SER A 246 23.25 6.88 -3.14
CA SER A 246 24.66 6.55 -3.27
C SER A 246 24.98 6.12 -4.70
N ASN A 247 26.05 6.64 -5.27
CA ASN A 247 26.58 6.23 -6.57
C ASN A 247 27.19 4.81 -6.58
N GLU A 248 27.19 4.12 -5.44
CA GLU A 248 27.50 2.69 -5.35
C GLU A 248 26.32 1.82 -5.78
N CYS A 249 25.10 2.38 -5.84
CA CYS A 249 23.92 1.70 -6.34
C CYS A 249 23.93 1.61 -7.87
N GLN A 250 23.36 0.55 -8.43
CA GLN A 250 23.21 0.39 -9.88
C GLN A 250 22.23 1.42 -10.48
N VAL A 251 21.25 1.86 -9.70
CA VAL A 251 20.33 2.93 -10.05
C VAL A 251 20.40 3.99 -8.96
N TYR A 252 20.87 5.18 -9.29
CA TYR A 252 21.00 6.20 -8.26
C TYR A 252 20.54 7.57 -8.72
N GLY A 253 20.18 8.41 -7.73
CA GLY A 253 19.72 9.78 -7.93
C GLY A 253 20.71 10.81 -7.40
N ASP A 254 20.97 11.85 -8.18
CA ASP A 254 21.71 13.02 -7.72
C ASP A 254 21.00 14.33 -8.12
N LYS A 255 21.61 15.48 -7.80
CA LYS A 255 21.07 16.81 -8.11
C LYS A 255 19.61 16.97 -7.72
N VAL A 256 19.26 16.45 -6.53
CA VAL A 256 17.91 16.51 -6.00
C VAL A 256 17.58 17.93 -5.55
N VAL A 257 16.56 18.52 -6.15
CA VAL A 257 16.09 19.88 -5.88
C VAL A 257 14.63 19.85 -5.49
N SER A 258 14.27 20.46 -4.35
CA SER A 258 12.87 20.69 -3.99
C SER A 258 12.28 21.81 -4.83
N ARG A 259 11.05 21.61 -5.31
CA ARG A 259 10.22 22.65 -5.93
C ARG A 259 9.09 23.05 -4.98
N GLY A 260 9.33 22.90 -3.67
CA GLY A 260 8.32 23.08 -2.65
C GLY A 260 7.24 22.02 -2.76
N LEU A 261 6.00 22.39 -2.45
CA LEU A 261 4.84 21.49 -2.55
C LEU A 261 4.51 21.04 -3.98
N LYS A 262 5.15 21.64 -5.00
CA LYS A 262 4.97 21.26 -6.43
C LYS A 262 5.78 20.03 -6.83
N GLY A 263 6.58 19.47 -5.93
CA GLY A 263 7.32 18.24 -6.16
C GLY A 263 8.84 18.40 -6.09
N MET A 264 9.53 17.48 -6.74
CA MET A 264 11.00 17.38 -6.74
C MET A 264 11.52 17.33 -8.18
N THR A 265 12.79 17.68 -8.37
CA THR A 265 13.55 17.37 -9.59
C THR A 265 14.77 16.58 -9.20
N CYS A 266 15.12 15.55 -9.95
CA CYS A 266 16.39 14.83 -9.75
C CYS A 266 16.96 14.32 -11.08
N THR A 267 18.26 14.03 -11.09
CA THR A 267 18.90 13.29 -12.19
C THR A 267 19.00 11.82 -11.78
N ILE A 268 18.47 10.93 -12.61
CA ILE A 268 18.53 9.47 -12.42
C ILE A 268 19.67 8.93 -13.27
N HIS A 269 20.56 8.16 -12.65
CA HIS A 269 21.63 7.41 -13.31
C HIS A 269 21.21 5.95 -13.42
N LEU A 270 21.24 5.40 -14.65
CA LEU A 270 20.79 4.07 -15.00
C LEU A 270 21.80 3.43 -15.97
N GLY A 271 22.71 2.63 -15.46
CA GLY A 271 23.87 2.16 -16.24
C GLY A 271 24.69 3.33 -16.76
N ASP A 272 24.94 3.35 -18.07
CA ASP A 272 25.73 4.40 -18.73
C ASP A 272 24.91 5.65 -19.11
N THR A 273 23.62 5.68 -18.77
CA THR A 273 22.72 6.80 -19.11
C THR A 273 22.35 7.60 -17.87
N ALA A 274 22.14 8.91 -18.08
CA ALA A 274 21.61 9.79 -17.04
C ALA A 274 20.57 10.74 -17.65
N PHE A 275 19.45 10.94 -16.94
CA PHE A 275 18.37 11.81 -17.38
C PHE A 275 17.71 12.50 -16.20
N THR A 276 17.25 13.73 -16.43
CA THR A 276 16.56 14.51 -15.39
C THR A 276 15.06 14.33 -15.50
N VAL A 277 14.40 14.16 -14.35
CA VAL A 277 12.96 13.98 -14.23
C VAL A 277 12.36 14.99 -13.25
N ASP A 278 11.13 15.40 -13.54
CA ASP A 278 10.27 16.14 -12.66
C ASP A 278 9.31 15.17 -11.96
N ILE A 279 9.37 15.13 -10.63
CA ILE A 279 8.52 14.30 -9.79
C ILE A 279 7.38 15.20 -9.31
N PRO A 280 6.10 14.96 -9.69
CA PRO A 280 5.00 15.86 -9.35
C PRO A 280 4.49 15.70 -7.92
N MET A 281 5.25 15.06 -7.05
CA MET A 281 4.94 14.86 -5.64
C MET A 281 6.11 15.36 -4.78
N PRO A 282 5.83 16.09 -3.67
CA PRO A 282 6.85 16.66 -2.82
C PRO A 282 7.49 15.60 -1.90
N GLY A 283 8.67 15.94 -1.43
CA GLY A 283 9.42 15.17 -0.44
C GLY A 283 10.50 14.27 -1.01
N ARG A 284 11.65 14.33 -0.34
CA ARG A 284 12.85 13.58 -0.74
C ARG A 284 12.64 12.07 -0.81
N HIS A 285 11.71 11.53 -0.01
CA HIS A 285 11.33 10.12 -0.03
C HIS A 285 10.73 9.69 -1.37
N MET A 286 10.09 10.60 -2.13
CA MET A 286 9.55 10.30 -3.46
C MET A 286 10.67 10.00 -4.48
N VAL A 287 11.86 10.53 -4.28
CA VAL A 287 13.02 10.20 -5.13
C VAL A 287 13.35 8.71 -5.04
N TYR A 288 13.31 8.10 -3.85
CA TYR A 288 13.52 6.65 -3.70
C TYR A 288 12.46 5.82 -4.43
N ASN A 289 11.19 6.24 -4.38
CA ASN A 289 10.11 5.53 -5.09
C ASN A 289 10.34 5.57 -6.61
N VAL A 290 10.81 6.71 -7.11
CA VAL A 290 11.12 6.92 -8.53
C VAL A 290 12.34 6.10 -8.96
N LEU A 291 13.38 6.03 -8.12
CA LEU A 291 14.56 5.19 -8.39
C LEU A 291 14.22 3.70 -8.43
N ALA A 292 13.37 3.23 -7.52
CA ALA A 292 12.85 1.86 -7.56
C ALA A 292 12.08 1.60 -8.88
N ALA A 293 11.25 2.54 -9.31
CA ALA A 293 10.50 2.43 -10.57
C ALA A 293 11.40 2.46 -11.80
N ALA A 294 12.46 3.28 -11.80
CA ALA A 294 13.46 3.30 -12.86
C ALA A 294 14.19 1.95 -12.95
N ALA A 295 14.57 1.34 -11.82
CA ALA A 295 15.17 0.01 -11.78
C ALA A 295 14.23 -1.05 -12.38
N VAL A 296 12.95 -1.06 -11.97
CA VAL A 296 11.95 -1.98 -12.50
C VAL A 296 11.70 -1.72 -13.99
N GLY A 297 11.52 -0.45 -14.41
CA GLY A 297 11.35 -0.09 -15.82
C GLY A 297 12.48 -0.60 -16.70
N ASN A 298 13.72 -0.47 -16.24
CA ASN A 298 14.90 -0.99 -16.94
C ASN A 298 14.89 -2.52 -17.05
N ILE A 299 14.51 -3.24 -15.98
CA ILE A 299 14.39 -4.71 -15.98
C ILE A 299 13.39 -5.15 -17.07
N TYR A 300 12.28 -4.45 -17.22
CA TYR A 300 11.25 -4.76 -18.24
C TYR A 300 11.50 -4.09 -19.59
N GLY A 301 12.69 -3.54 -19.80
CA GLY A 301 13.14 -3.02 -21.10
C GLY A 301 12.40 -1.78 -21.57
N LEU A 302 12.03 -0.88 -20.68
CA LEU A 302 11.56 0.46 -21.02
C LEU A 302 12.74 1.36 -21.37
N THR A 303 12.52 2.28 -22.28
CA THR A 303 13.52 3.32 -22.59
C THR A 303 13.55 4.39 -21.50
N THR A 304 14.61 5.18 -21.44
CA THR A 304 14.72 6.31 -20.49
C THR A 304 13.60 7.33 -20.69
N GLU A 305 13.15 7.55 -21.93
CA GLU A 305 12.03 8.45 -22.27
C GLU A 305 10.70 7.90 -21.71
N GLN A 306 10.48 6.59 -21.83
CA GLN A 306 9.30 5.94 -21.27
C GLN A 306 9.31 6.00 -19.73
N ILE A 307 10.45 5.68 -19.09
CA ILE A 307 10.62 5.79 -17.64
C ILE A 307 10.32 7.23 -17.19
N LYS A 308 10.93 8.23 -17.85
CA LYS A 308 10.70 9.63 -17.57
C LYS A 308 9.23 10.01 -17.71
N ALA A 309 8.60 9.67 -18.83
CA ALA A 309 7.19 9.97 -19.07
C ALA A 309 6.27 9.35 -18.00
N GLY A 310 6.53 8.11 -17.58
CA GLY A 310 5.77 7.45 -16.54
C GLY A 310 5.92 8.11 -15.16
N ILE A 311 7.12 8.63 -14.84
CA ILE A 311 7.35 9.38 -13.60
C ILE A 311 6.63 10.73 -13.62
N GLU A 312 6.77 11.47 -14.71
CA GLU A 312 6.23 12.83 -14.85
C GLU A 312 4.69 12.86 -14.99
N SER A 313 4.07 11.72 -15.35
CA SER A 313 2.62 11.56 -15.47
C SER A 313 1.92 11.05 -14.21
N LEU A 314 2.63 11.00 -13.07
CA LEU A 314 2.04 10.56 -11.80
C LEU A 314 0.91 11.47 -11.36
N GLU A 315 -0.24 10.87 -11.01
CA GLU A 315 -1.37 11.56 -10.42
C GLU A 315 -1.33 11.52 -8.88
N PRO A 316 -1.86 12.53 -8.20
CA PRO A 316 -1.98 12.53 -6.74
C PRO A 316 -2.80 11.34 -6.22
N ILE A 317 -2.35 10.74 -5.13
CA ILE A 317 -3.02 9.60 -4.49
C ILE A 317 -3.75 10.12 -3.25
N SER A 318 -5.05 9.85 -3.12
CA SER A 318 -5.83 10.25 -1.93
C SER A 318 -5.20 9.70 -0.64
N GLY A 319 -5.10 10.55 0.38
CA GLY A 319 -4.48 10.21 1.67
C GLY A 319 -2.95 10.01 1.62
N ARG A 320 -2.28 10.39 0.51
CA ARG A 320 -0.84 10.27 0.28
C ARG A 320 -0.28 11.55 -0.34
N PHE A 321 -0.01 12.56 0.49
CA PHE A 321 0.45 13.87 0.03
C PHE A 321 -0.43 14.49 -1.07
N ARG A 322 -1.75 14.28 -0.98
CA ARG A 322 -2.69 14.91 -1.88
C ARG A 322 -2.85 16.38 -1.50
N MET A 323 -2.55 17.27 -2.43
CA MET A 323 -2.79 18.71 -2.27
C MET A 323 -4.25 19.03 -2.61
N ILE A 324 -4.95 19.65 -1.69
CA ILE A 324 -6.33 20.09 -1.84
C ILE A 324 -6.35 21.60 -1.64
N GLU A 325 -6.53 22.34 -2.71
CA GLU A 325 -6.70 23.78 -2.66
C GLU A 325 -8.18 24.11 -2.40
N THR A 326 -8.43 24.89 -1.37
CA THR A 326 -9.75 25.47 -1.08
C THR A 326 -9.66 27.00 -1.22
N ASP A 327 -10.78 27.69 -1.10
CA ASP A 327 -10.79 29.16 -1.12
C ASP A 327 -9.99 29.79 0.03
N LYS A 328 -9.74 29.03 1.11
CA LYS A 328 -9.09 29.51 2.35
C LYS A 328 -7.74 28.88 2.62
N PHE A 329 -7.57 27.58 2.33
CA PHE A 329 -6.43 26.77 2.79
C PHE A 329 -5.79 26.00 1.65
N LEU A 330 -4.52 25.65 1.85
CA LEU A 330 -3.89 24.52 1.16
C LEU A 330 -3.81 23.35 2.14
N ILE A 331 -4.55 22.27 1.88
CA ILE A 331 -4.55 21.08 2.71
C ILE A 331 -3.60 20.05 2.10
N VAL A 332 -2.68 19.54 2.90
CA VAL A 332 -1.81 18.40 2.56
C VAL A 332 -2.43 17.16 3.22
N ASP A 333 -3.25 16.43 2.45
CA ASP A 333 -3.89 15.20 2.89
C ASP A 333 -2.89 14.04 2.83
N ASP A 334 -2.37 13.64 3.98
CA ASP A 334 -1.51 12.46 4.16
C ASP A 334 -2.05 11.58 5.30
N CYS A 335 -3.38 11.50 5.42
CA CYS A 335 -4.08 10.92 6.56
C CYS A 335 -4.35 9.41 6.45
N TYR A 336 -3.87 8.72 5.41
CA TYR A 336 -4.14 7.29 5.23
C TYR A 336 -3.56 6.42 6.35
N ASN A 337 -2.30 6.64 6.73
CA ASN A 337 -1.66 5.94 7.85
C ASN A 337 -0.43 6.72 8.36
N ALA A 338 0.03 6.39 9.56
CA ALA A 338 1.16 7.04 10.19
C ALA A 338 2.10 6.06 10.87
N ASN A 339 3.40 6.37 10.81
CA ASN A 339 4.46 5.81 11.61
C ASN A 339 5.57 6.86 11.79
N PRO A 340 6.55 6.67 12.69
CA PRO A 340 7.55 7.70 12.98
C PRO A 340 8.31 8.23 11.76
N MET A 341 8.69 7.35 10.83
CA MET A 341 9.41 7.73 9.62
C MET A 341 8.54 8.57 8.69
N SER A 342 7.30 8.15 8.43
CA SER A 342 6.40 8.88 7.55
C SER A 342 5.94 10.21 8.16
N MET A 343 5.75 10.28 9.48
CA MET A 343 5.43 11.53 10.18
C MET A 343 6.55 12.57 10.01
N LYS A 344 7.80 12.17 10.24
CA LYS A 344 8.96 13.04 10.07
C LYS A 344 9.09 13.53 8.62
N ALA A 345 8.93 12.64 7.65
CA ALA A 345 8.97 13.01 6.22
C ALA A 345 7.86 13.99 5.82
N SER A 346 6.66 13.86 6.42
CA SER A 346 5.53 14.78 6.16
C SER A 346 5.78 16.16 6.77
N LEU A 347 6.34 16.21 7.96
CA LEU A 347 6.75 17.46 8.60
C LEU A 347 7.83 18.19 7.80
N ASP A 348 8.81 17.44 7.24
CA ASP A 348 9.84 18.02 6.39
C ASP A 348 9.26 18.67 5.12
N VAL A 349 8.23 18.07 4.54
CA VAL A 349 7.52 18.63 3.37
C VAL A 349 6.70 19.86 3.74
N LEU A 350 6.06 19.87 4.92
CA LEU A 350 5.24 20.98 5.36
C LEU A 350 6.04 22.30 5.46
N GLN A 351 7.33 22.24 5.77
CA GLN A 351 8.20 23.42 5.85
C GLN A 351 8.28 24.20 4.52
N ASP A 352 8.02 23.54 3.38
CA ASP A 352 7.95 24.17 2.05
C ASP A 352 6.58 24.85 1.79
N GLY A 353 5.64 24.78 2.74
CA GLY A 353 4.31 25.40 2.64
C GLY A 353 4.35 26.92 2.65
N ALA A 354 3.43 27.52 1.92
CA ALA A 354 3.21 28.98 1.95
C ALA A 354 2.34 29.39 3.15
N GLY A 355 2.45 30.64 3.58
CA GLY A 355 1.67 31.17 4.69
C GLY A 355 2.06 30.54 6.03
N ARG A 356 1.09 30.43 6.93
CA ARG A 356 1.27 29.77 8.23
C ARG A 356 1.14 28.26 8.05
N ARG A 357 2.10 27.51 8.57
CA ARG A 357 2.24 26.04 8.41
C ARG A 357 1.73 25.34 9.66
N ILE A 358 0.69 24.56 9.49
CA ILE A 358 0.01 23.84 10.58
C ILE A 358 0.16 22.34 10.36
N ALA A 359 0.66 21.62 11.36
CA ALA A 359 0.64 20.17 11.40
C ALA A 359 -0.48 19.69 12.32
N VAL A 360 -1.45 18.94 11.79
CA VAL A 360 -2.50 18.23 12.53
C VAL A 360 -2.15 16.76 12.55
N LEU A 361 -1.62 16.29 13.69
CA LEU A 361 -1.08 14.94 13.83
C LEU A 361 -1.88 14.14 14.85
N GLY A 362 -2.17 12.87 14.52
CA GLY A 362 -2.85 11.92 15.40
C GLY A 362 -1.95 10.76 15.82
N ASP A 363 -2.48 9.89 16.69
CA ASP A 363 -1.75 8.74 17.21
C ASP A 363 -1.24 7.81 16.10
N MET A 364 -0.06 7.25 16.33
CA MET A 364 0.53 6.18 15.53
C MET A 364 0.27 4.83 16.21
N GLY A 365 -0.30 3.87 15.48
CA GLY A 365 -0.59 2.52 15.97
C GLY A 365 0.52 1.51 15.71
N GLU A 366 0.41 0.33 16.33
CA GLU A 366 1.22 -0.87 16.10
C GLU A 366 2.73 -0.69 16.39
N LEU A 367 3.08 0.19 17.32
CA LEU A 367 4.46 0.51 17.68
C LEU A 367 5.03 -0.34 18.83
N GLY A 368 4.20 -1.17 19.46
CA GLY A 368 4.60 -2.02 20.58
C GLY A 368 5.04 -1.24 21.82
N GLU A 369 5.91 -1.82 22.64
CA GLU A 369 6.32 -1.27 23.94
C GLU A 369 6.98 0.13 23.85
N ASN A 370 7.51 0.51 22.69
CA ASN A 370 8.19 1.79 22.49
C ASN A 370 7.28 2.91 21.96
N GLU A 371 5.95 2.73 21.97
CA GLU A 371 5.00 3.67 21.39
C GLU A 371 5.14 5.11 21.92
N VAL A 372 5.35 5.27 23.23
CA VAL A 372 5.55 6.59 23.86
C VAL A 372 6.83 7.25 23.36
N GLN A 373 7.95 6.53 23.39
CA GLN A 373 9.24 7.05 22.91
C GLN A 373 9.18 7.46 21.44
N LEU A 374 8.54 6.65 20.60
CA LEU A 374 8.43 6.92 19.17
C LEU A 374 7.54 8.14 18.86
N HIS A 375 6.51 8.39 19.69
CA HIS A 375 5.74 9.65 19.62
C HIS A 375 6.58 10.85 20.08
N GLU A 376 7.37 10.72 21.14
CA GLU A 376 8.30 11.75 21.58
C GLU A 376 9.33 12.11 20.50
N GLU A 377 9.89 11.11 19.80
CA GLU A 377 10.83 11.34 18.70
C GLU A 377 10.21 12.18 17.57
N VAL A 378 8.95 11.94 17.22
CA VAL A 378 8.22 12.77 16.24
C VAL A 378 8.01 14.17 16.78
N GLY A 379 7.65 14.30 18.06
CA GLY A 379 7.52 15.61 18.75
C GLY A 379 8.82 16.41 18.74
N GLU A 380 9.96 15.74 19.01
CA GLU A 380 11.28 16.38 18.92
C GLU A 380 11.58 16.86 17.50
N HIS A 381 11.24 16.05 16.49
CA HIS A 381 11.42 16.43 15.10
C HIS A 381 10.54 17.63 14.73
N ALA A 382 9.25 17.59 15.09
CA ALA A 382 8.33 18.69 14.87
C ALA A 382 8.82 20.02 15.51
N GLY A 383 9.37 19.95 16.74
CA GLY A 383 9.97 21.11 17.40
C GLY A 383 11.20 21.68 16.71
N LYS A 384 11.87 20.89 15.85
CA LYS A 384 13.04 21.33 15.04
C LYS A 384 12.63 21.84 13.66
N CYS A 385 11.43 21.51 13.19
CA CYS A 385 10.90 21.96 11.92
C CYS A 385 10.46 23.42 11.96
N ASP A 386 10.54 24.11 10.82
CA ASP A 386 10.03 25.45 10.64
C ASP A 386 8.51 25.40 10.35
N ILE A 387 7.73 25.13 11.39
CA ILE A 387 6.26 25.12 11.40
C ILE A 387 5.73 26.08 12.45
N ASP A 388 4.53 26.62 12.23
CA ASP A 388 3.98 27.69 13.09
C ASP A 388 3.05 27.14 14.18
N VAL A 389 2.33 26.05 13.88
CA VAL A 389 1.39 25.41 14.83
C VAL A 389 1.49 23.88 14.70
N LEU A 390 1.54 23.23 15.85
CA LEU A 390 1.41 21.79 15.96
C LEU A 390 0.15 21.45 16.76
N ILE A 391 -0.79 20.74 16.15
CA ILE A 391 -1.99 20.22 16.79
C ILE A 391 -1.83 18.72 16.94
N CYS A 392 -1.78 18.23 18.16
CA CYS A 392 -1.62 16.82 18.50
C CYS A 392 -2.94 16.27 19.03
N THR A 393 -3.41 15.17 18.46
CA THR A 393 -4.70 14.56 18.80
C THR A 393 -4.56 13.09 19.14
N GLY A 394 -5.11 12.69 20.28
CA GLY A 394 -5.09 11.32 20.75
C GLY A 394 -4.24 11.11 22.00
N LYS A 395 -4.38 9.94 22.60
CA LYS A 395 -3.79 9.63 23.90
C LYS A 395 -2.25 9.66 23.89
N LEU A 396 -1.64 9.08 22.87
CA LEU A 396 -0.18 9.00 22.74
C LEU A 396 0.43 10.28 22.20
N CYS A 397 -0.31 11.03 21.38
CA CYS A 397 0.07 12.33 20.86
C CYS A 397 0.27 13.38 21.95
N ARG A 398 -0.20 13.16 23.16
CA ARG A 398 0.14 14.01 24.33
C ARG A 398 1.66 14.05 24.55
N ASN A 399 2.34 12.89 24.45
CA ASN A 399 3.80 12.82 24.62
C ASN A 399 4.52 13.54 23.47
N MET A 400 3.99 13.47 22.26
CA MET A 400 4.48 14.22 21.09
C MET A 400 4.37 15.73 21.34
N ALA A 401 3.22 16.22 21.80
CA ALA A 401 2.98 17.63 22.10
C ALA A 401 3.94 18.15 23.19
N GLU A 402 4.05 17.44 24.30
CA GLU A 402 4.95 17.81 25.42
C GLU A 402 6.42 17.84 24.96
N ARG A 403 6.86 16.86 24.16
CA ARG A 403 8.23 16.82 23.65
C ARG A 403 8.50 17.96 22.66
N ALA A 404 7.57 18.25 21.74
CA ALA A 404 7.69 19.36 20.82
C ALA A 404 7.81 20.71 21.54
N GLN A 405 6.97 20.95 22.55
CA GLN A 405 7.01 22.16 23.36
C GLN A 405 8.33 22.31 24.15
N ARG A 406 8.89 21.19 24.66
CA ARG A 406 10.22 21.20 25.31
C ARG A 406 11.35 21.49 24.32
N THR A 407 11.22 20.98 23.10
CA THR A 407 12.25 21.16 22.04
C THR A 407 12.24 22.59 21.50
N ASN A 408 11.05 23.16 21.29
CA ASN A 408 10.86 24.54 20.85
C ASN A 408 9.79 25.24 21.68
N PRO A 409 10.17 25.98 22.73
CA PRO A 409 9.20 26.71 23.57
C PRO A 409 8.40 27.79 22.83
N ASN A 410 8.84 28.23 21.64
CA ASN A 410 8.16 29.24 20.83
C ASN A 410 7.15 28.64 19.86
N LEU A 411 7.18 27.33 19.62
CA LEU A 411 6.20 26.65 18.79
C LEU A 411 4.82 26.68 19.47
N LYS A 412 3.80 27.11 18.75
CA LYS A 412 2.42 27.00 19.26
C LYS A 412 1.97 25.55 19.20
N VAL A 413 1.89 24.90 20.35
CA VAL A 413 1.45 23.50 20.47
C VAL A 413 0.04 23.46 21.08
N ILE A 414 -0.86 22.73 20.44
CA ILE A 414 -2.25 22.50 20.88
C ILE A 414 -2.40 20.98 21.05
N TYR A 415 -3.05 20.58 22.13
CA TYR A 415 -3.36 19.19 22.39
C TYR A 415 -4.87 19.00 22.53
N GLU A 416 -5.41 18.06 21.75
CA GLU A 416 -6.78 17.60 21.81
C GLU A 416 -6.82 16.12 22.23
N PRO A 417 -7.66 15.76 23.23
CA PRO A 417 -7.64 14.39 23.77
C PRO A 417 -8.14 13.35 22.75
N ASP A 418 -9.00 13.75 21.85
CA ASP A 418 -9.63 12.89 20.84
C ASP A 418 -10.01 13.68 19.58
N ARG A 419 -10.42 12.93 18.53
CA ARG A 419 -10.81 13.50 17.25
C ARG A 419 -12.06 14.36 17.35
N GLU A 420 -13.02 14.00 18.19
CA GLU A 420 -14.28 14.71 18.36
C GLU A 420 -14.00 16.12 18.89
N SER A 421 -13.17 16.26 19.92
CA SER A 421 -12.71 17.56 20.44
C SER A 421 -11.94 18.36 19.40
N LEU A 422 -11.06 17.71 18.62
CA LEU A 422 -10.37 18.36 17.52
C LEU A 422 -11.37 18.92 16.51
N LEU A 423 -12.35 18.13 16.07
CA LEU A 423 -13.33 18.55 15.08
C LEU A 423 -14.19 19.73 15.62
N GLU A 424 -14.52 19.75 16.90
CA GLU A 424 -15.28 20.85 17.51
C GLU A 424 -14.50 22.17 17.48
N HIS A 425 -13.20 22.14 17.78
CA HIS A 425 -12.40 23.35 17.95
C HIS A 425 -11.59 23.77 16.70
N LEU A 426 -11.56 22.92 15.66
CA LEU A 426 -10.66 23.07 14.50
C LEU A 426 -10.76 24.44 13.83
N GLU A 427 -11.98 24.98 13.69
CA GLU A 427 -12.22 26.30 13.09
C GLU A 427 -11.51 27.44 13.85
N GLY A 428 -11.38 27.32 15.18
CA GLY A 428 -10.65 28.28 15.99
C GLY A 428 -9.12 28.21 15.89
N TYR A 429 -8.59 27.17 15.25
CA TYR A 429 -7.15 26.94 15.12
C TYR A 429 -6.57 27.35 13.79
N VAL A 430 -7.39 27.39 12.75
CA VAL A 430 -7.00 27.69 11.36
C VAL A 430 -7.44 29.09 10.93
N GLN A 431 -6.79 29.64 9.93
CA GLN A 431 -7.12 30.94 9.33
C GLN A 431 -6.80 30.96 7.83
N ASP A 432 -7.38 31.89 7.10
CA ASP A 432 -7.16 32.05 5.67
C ASP A 432 -5.66 32.16 5.32
N GLY A 433 -5.24 31.43 4.32
CA GLY A 433 -3.84 31.37 3.86
C GLY A 433 -2.98 30.30 4.54
N ASP A 434 -3.55 29.48 5.43
CA ASP A 434 -2.79 28.39 6.06
C ASP A 434 -2.46 27.26 5.08
N THR A 435 -1.28 26.66 5.26
CA THR A 435 -0.95 25.33 4.73
C THR A 435 -1.07 24.31 5.85
N ILE A 436 -1.96 23.31 5.69
CA ILE A 436 -2.37 22.41 6.77
C ILE A 436 -2.04 20.96 6.39
N LEU A 437 -1.07 20.35 7.08
CA LEU A 437 -0.81 18.91 6.99
C LEU A 437 -1.76 18.15 7.90
N VAL A 438 -2.42 17.12 7.38
CA VAL A 438 -3.28 16.21 8.17
C VAL A 438 -2.71 14.79 8.08
N LYS A 439 -2.31 14.20 9.24
CA LYS A 439 -1.73 12.87 9.28
C LYS A 439 -1.97 12.12 10.59
N ALA A 440 -2.46 10.87 10.47
CA ALA A 440 -2.66 9.97 11.59
C ALA A 440 -2.67 8.50 11.13
N SER A 441 -2.66 7.56 12.06
CA SER A 441 -2.96 6.17 11.74
C SER A 441 -4.42 6.00 11.32
N HIS A 442 -4.68 5.03 10.47
CA HIS A 442 -5.98 4.81 9.83
C HIS A 442 -7.17 4.69 10.83
N PHE A 443 -6.93 4.07 12.00
CA PHE A 443 -7.96 3.93 13.03
C PHE A 443 -8.46 5.27 13.61
N MET A 444 -7.66 6.35 13.47
CA MET A 444 -8.02 7.70 13.92
C MET A 444 -9.06 8.37 13.01
N LYS A 445 -9.28 7.85 11.79
CA LYS A 445 -10.23 8.37 10.79
C LYS A 445 -10.05 9.86 10.48
N PHE A 446 -8.81 10.28 10.24
CA PHE A 446 -8.48 11.68 9.97
C PHE A 446 -8.95 12.18 8.61
N GLU A 447 -9.49 11.31 7.74
CA GLU A 447 -10.28 11.71 6.58
C GLU A 447 -11.47 12.61 6.94
N GLU A 448 -12.02 12.48 8.16
CA GLU A 448 -13.07 13.39 8.66
C GLU A 448 -12.53 14.79 8.95
N VAL A 449 -11.26 14.91 9.39
CA VAL A 449 -10.60 16.20 9.59
C VAL A 449 -10.37 16.90 8.25
N VAL A 450 -9.90 16.14 7.25
CA VAL A 450 -9.74 16.65 5.87
C VAL A 450 -11.07 17.14 5.33
N THR A 451 -12.12 16.30 5.41
CA THR A 451 -13.47 16.67 4.94
C THR A 451 -14.01 17.93 5.65
N LYS A 452 -13.75 18.09 6.96
CA LYS A 452 -14.16 19.29 7.68
C LYS A 452 -13.43 20.53 7.16
N LEU A 453 -12.12 20.46 6.94
CA LEU A 453 -11.33 21.56 6.37
C LEU A 453 -11.78 21.94 4.95
N GLU A 454 -12.14 20.95 4.12
CA GLU A 454 -12.65 21.19 2.76
C GLU A 454 -14.00 21.95 2.76
N ASN A 455 -14.79 21.83 3.82
CA ASN A 455 -16.13 22.41 3.93
C ASN A 455 -16.16 23.73 4.75
N MET A 456 -15.02 24.24 5.20
CA MET A 456 -14.89 25.53 5.87
C MET A 456 -14.73 26.67 4.86
#